data_e0bc5ab8a2a89793d4824c5b4d07e2ae
#
_entry.id   e0bc5ab8a2a89793d4824c5b4d07e2ae
#
_cell.length_a   1.000
_cell.length_b   1.000
_cell.length_c   1.000
_cell.angle_alpha   90.00
_cell.angle_beta   90.00
_cell.angle_gamma   90.00
#
_symmetry.space_group_name_H-M   'P 1'
#
loop_
_entity.id
_entity.type
_entity.pdbx_description
1 polymer ?
#
loop_
_entity_poly.entity_id
_entity_poly.type
_entity_poly.pdbx_seq_one_letter_code
_entity_poly.pdbx_strand_id
1 'polypeptide(L)'
;MKPHPTPGRASEQLTKEDCLEMFRQLYLARYFDVRLIKEKKRGRLRGTLYSSHNQEAIIVGSIFGLRPTDWISPVHRDMPMFFMKDMRAGWRNPDRMGMSIEEVCAQVWCKSGSPGRARDNWSHIGSLEKRIIHSTSMLAGTIPVAAGVVLADRLNGGDAVVLTFNGEGSTAQGIFHEAINYAAIHKLPVITVVENNQWAYGTPVQLEVPTEDVADRAKGYGIPGYIADGQDVFDVYDKVMEAVEYARSGKGPSIVECKTFRAYGHGDHDDDRAAKYRDPHEVEEGRLRDPLAICRRRLIEKSYLTADDAIRFMAEGKSSSEATTEDFPPEVVAYLDEGIRFALASPEPPAEEGGMWVFKESE
;
A
#
# COMPACT_ATOMS: atom_id res chain seq x y z
N MET A 1 -7.97 28.84 -18.71
CA MET A 1 -7.05 27.80 -19.13
C MET A 1 -7.76 26.89 -20.10
N LYS A 2 -7.18 26.62 -21.29
CA LYS A 2 -7.75 25.63 -22.21
C LYS A 2 -7.55 24.25 -21.56
N PRO A 3 -8.54 23.35 -21.59
CA PRO A 3 -8.34 21.99 -21.10
C PRO A 3 -7.22 21.34 -21.94
N HIS A 4 -6.19 20.83 -21.27
CA HIS A 4 -5.25 19.94 -21.93
C HIS A 4 -6.01 18.73 -22.47
N PRO A 5 -5.66 18.21 -23.66
CA PRO A 5 -6.23 16.96 -24.12
C PRO A 5 -5.94 15.91 -23.04
N THR A 6 -6.97 15.23 -22.60
CA THR A 6 -6.86 14.11 -21.65
C THR A 6 -5.97 13.06 -22.32
N PRO A 7 -4.77 12.76 -21.80
CA PRO A 7 -4.01 11.63 -22.31
C PRO A 7 -4.88 10.37 -22.22
N GLY A 8 -4.78 9.48 -23.20
CA GLY A 8 -5.42 8.17 -23.08
C GLY A 8 -5.06 7.52 -21.76
N ARG A 9 -5.97 6.76 -21.16
CA ARG A 9 -5.72 6.12 -19.86
C ARG A 9 -4.49 5.23 -19.93
N ALA A 10 -3.57 5.36 -18.97
CA ALA A 10 -2.34 4.56 -18.94
C ALA A 10 -2.64 3.05 -18.91
N SER A 11 -3.75 2.65 -18.26
CA SER A 11 -4.24 1.27 -18.21
C SER A 11 -4.67 0.69 -19.56
N GLU A 12 -4.97 1.53 -20.55
CA GLU A 12 -5.27 1.08 -21.91
C GLU A 12 -4.03 0.58 -22.67
N GLN A 13 -2.84 0.95 -22.19
CA GLN A 13 -1.55 0.51 -22.75
C GLN A 13 -1.04 -0.78 -22.11
N LEU A 14 -1.68 -1.25 -21.03
CA LEU A 14 -1.34 -2.51 -20.37
C LEU A 14 -1.66 -3.70 -21.28
N THR A 15 -0.73 -4.64 -21.36
CA THR A 15 -0.96 -5.91 -22.04
C THR A 15 -1.97 -6.78 -21.29
N LYS A 16 -2.47 -7.83 -21.92
CA LYS A 16 -3.30 -8.83 -21.25
C LYS A 16 -2.55 -9.43 -20.04
N GLU A 17 -1.28 -9.74 -20.22
CA GLU A 17 -0.40 -10.31 -19.21
C GLU A 17 -0.24 -9.37 -18.01
N ASP A 18 -0.08 -8.07 -18.25
CA ASP A 18 -0.02 -7.05 -17.20
C ASP A 18 -1.32 -6.99 -16.38
N CYS A 19 -2.46 -7.00 -17.07
CA CYS A 19 -3.77 -6.97 -16.42
C CYS A 19 -4.02 -8.23 -15.56
N LEU A 20 -3.64 -9.40 -16.06
CA LEU A 20 -3.73 -10.66 -15.32
C LEU A 20 -2.73 -10.69 -14.15
N GLU A 21 -1.55 -10.09 -14.31
CA GLU A 21 -0.56 -9.97 -13.24
C GLU A 21 -1.08 -9.06 -12.12
N MET A 22 -1.70 -7.91 -12.43
CA MET A 22 -2.36 -7.08 -11.41
C MET A 22 -3.41 -7.88 -10.62
N PHE A 23 -4.19 -8.71 -11.32
CA PHE A 23 -5.21 -9.54 -10.66
C PHE A 23 -4.57 -10.60 -9.74
N ARG A 24 -3.48 -11.24 -10.15
CA ARG A 24 -2.72 -12.15 -9.26
C ARG A 24 -2.15 -11.44 -8.04
N GLN A 25 -1.66 -10.21 -8.22
CA GLN A 25 -1.16 -9.39 -7.11
C GLN A 25 -2.27 -8.97 -6.14
N LEU A 26 -3.47 -8.67 -6.61
CA LEU A 26 -4.62 -8.45 -5.73
C LEU A 26 -4.95 -9.69 -4.88
N TYR A 27 -4.92 -10.89 -5.49
CA TYR A 27 -5.06 -12.14 -4.75
C TYR A 27 -3.97 -12.33 -3.70
N LEU A 28 -2.72 -11.99 -4.04
CA LEU A 28 -1.59 -12.13 -3.13
C LEU A 28 -1.72 -11.19 -1.92
N ALA A 29 -2.09 -9.93 -2.14
CA ALA A 29 -2.35 -8.97 -1.06
C ALA A 29 -3.50 -9.46 -0.15
N ARG A 30 -4.62 -9.94 -0.74
CA ARG A 30 -5.75 -10.50 -0.01
C ARG A 30 -5.35 -11.74 0.77
N TYR A 31 -4.62 -12.67 0.17
CA TYR A 31 -4.20 -13.90 0.83
C TYR A 31 -3.22 -13.63 1.98
N PHE A 32 -2.34 -12.65 1.82
CA PHE A 32 -1.46 -12.20 2.89
C PHE A 32 -2.28 -11.77 4.12
N ASP A 33 -3.26 -10.89 3.98
CA ASP A 33 -4.14 -10.47 5.07
C ASP A 33 -4.91 -11.64 5.70
N VAL A 34 -5.53 -12.48 4.88
CA VAL A 34 -6.29 -13.64 5.36
C VAL A 34 -5.41 -14.56 6.21
N ARG A 35 -4.16 -14.79 5.78
CA ARG A 35 -3.20 -15.60 6.53
C ARG A 35 -2.80 -14.92 7.84
N LEU A 36 -2.50 -13.63 7.83
CA LEU A 36 -2.14 -12.88 9.05
C LEU A 36 -3.26 -12.86 10.07
N ILE A 37 -4.50 -12.61 9.65
CA ILE A 37 -5.69 -12.65 10.54
C ILE A 37 -5.82 -14.03 11.19
N LYS A 38 -5.63 -15.12 10.42
CA LYS A 38 -5.69 -16.48 10.95
C LYS A 38 -4.57 -16.79 11.94
N GLU A 39 -3.34 -16.40 11.63
CA GLU A 39 -2.20 -16.61 12.53
C GLU A 39 -2.31 -15.75 13.80
N LYS A 40 -2.88 -14.56 13.69
CA LYS A 40 -3.19 -13.70 14.84
C LYS A 40 -4.24 -14.34 15.75
N LYS A 41 -5.34 -14.85 15.19
CA LYS A 41 -6.38 -15.59 15.96
C LYS A 41 -5.83 -16.84 16.65
N ARG A 42 -4.77 -17.43 16.11
CA ARG A 42 -4.04 -18.57 16.73
C ARG A 42 -3.03 -18.14 17.80
N GLY A 43 -2.91 -16.83 18.07
CA GLY A 43 -1.95 -16.29 19.04
C GLY A 43 -0.47 -16.34 18.58
N ARG A 44 -0.21 -16.51 17.27
CA ARG A 44 1.15 -16.65 16.74
C ARG A 44 1.78 -15.34 16.28
N LEU A 45 1.01 -14.25 16.20
CA LEU A 45 1.51 -12.93 15.85
C LEU A 45 1.42 -11.99 17.04
N ARG A 46 2.51 -11.26 17.29
CA ARG A 46 2.61 -10.22 18.32
C ARG A 46 2.18 -8.87 17.77
N GLY A 47 1.81 -7.94 18.66
CA GLY A 47 1.42 -6.58 18.28
C GLY A 47 0.06 -6.51 17.59
N THR A 48 -0.32 -5.34 17.13
CA THR A 48 -1.59 -5.06 16.45
C THR A 48 -1.49 -5.35 14.98
N LEU A 49 -2.47 -6.04 14.41
CA LEU A 49 -2.58 -6.29 12.97
C LEU A 49 -3.46 -5.20 12.32
N TYR A 50 -2.96 -4.60 11.26
CA TYR A 50 -3.67 -3.64 10.43
C TYR A 50 -3.93 -4.26 9.05
N SER A 51 -5.18 -4.56 8.75
CA SER A 51 -5.56 -5.21 7.50
C SER A 51 -5.64 -4.21 6.35
N SER A 52 -5.16 -4.59 5.18
CA SER A 52 -5.31 -3.87 3.91
C SER A 52 -6.59 -4.23 3.14
N HIS A 53 -7.44 -5.07 3.72
CA HIS A 53 -8.65 -5.58 3.06
C HIS A 53 -9.54 -4.44 2.55
N ASN A 54 -9.95 -4.53 1.31
CA ASN A 54 -10.62 -3.53 0.48
C ASN A 54 -9.76 -2.35 0.00
N GLN A 55 -8.46 -2.32 0.33
CA GLN A 55 -7.50 -1.30 -0.11
C GLN A 55 -6.41 -1.89 -1.03
N GLU A 56 -6.51 -3.18 -1.38
CA GLU A 56 -5.53 -3.87 -2.21
C GLU A 56 -5.36 -3.23 -3.59
N ALA A 57 -6.42 -2.61 -4.13
CA ALA A 57 -6.34 -1.91 -5.40
C ALA A 57 -5.40 -0.69 -5.34
N ILE A 58 -5.34 0.01 -4.19
CA ILE A 58 -4.39 1.10 -3.99
C ILE A 58 -2.96 0.53 -3.94
N ILE A 59 -2.75 -0.54 -3.17
CA ILE A 59 -1.45 -1.20 -3.04
C ILE A 59 -0.90 -1.59 -4.42
N VAL A 60 -1.68 -2.35 -5.20
CA VAL A 60 -1.24 -2.86 -6.49
C VAL A 60 -1.17 -1.76 -7.55
N GLY A 61 -2.25 -0.98 -7.70
CA GLY A 61 -2.36 0.04 -8.74
C GLY A 61 -1.30 1.12 -8.63
N SER A 62 -0.93 1.51 -7.40
CA SER A 62 0.06 2.58 -7.19
C SER A 62 1.48 2.18 -7.57
N ILE A 63 1.88 0.94 -7.31
CA ILE A 63 3.29 0.54 -7.49
C ILE A 63 3.58 -0.22 -8.79
N PHE A 64 2.54 -0.71 -9.48
CA PHE A 64 2.69 -1.60 -10.64
C PHE A 64 3.47 -0.98 -11.79
N GLY A 65 3.32 0.31 -12.04
CA GLY A 65 3.97 1.03 -13.14
C GLY A 65 5.26 1.76 -12.75
N LEU A 66 5.71 1.65 -11.51
CA LEU A 66 6.93 2.29 -11.05
C LEU A 66 8.17 1.64 -11.67
N ARG A 67 9.21 2.45 -11.88
CA ARG A 67 10.52 1.95 -12.26
C ARG A 67 11.22 1.33 -11.04
N PRO A 68 12.14 0.39 -11.24
CA PRO A 68 12.96 -0.14 -10.14
C PRO A 68 13.69 0.96 -9.34
N THR A 69 14.06 2.07 -10.02
CA THR A 69 14.74 3.22 -9.42
C THR A 69 13.85 4.16 -8.62
N ASP A 70 12.53 4.04 -8.72
CA ASP A 70 11.60 4.88 -7.96
C ASP A 70 11.50 4.45 -6.50
N TRP A 71 11.15 5.40 -5.64
CA TRP A 71 11.03 5.18 -4.21
C TRP A 71 9.57 5.00 -3.79
N ILE A 72 9.36 4.19 -2.77
CA ILE A 72 8.07 4.11 -2.07
C ILE A 72 8.26 4.36 -0.58
N SER A 73 7.24 4.91 0.06
CA SER A 73 7.16 5.13 1.50
C SER A 73 5.80 4.65 2.02
N PRO A 74 5.62 3.33 2.19
CA PRO A 74 4.37 2.73 2.65
C PRO A 74 4.05 3.08 4.10
N VAL A 75 2.78 2.92 4.50
CA VAL A 75 2.35 2.97 5.89
C VAL A 75 2.06 1.57 6.45
N HIS A 76 1.68 1.51 7.72
CA HIS A 76 1.45 0.25 8.45
C HIS A 76 0.44 -0.71 7.77
N ARG A 77 -0.48 -0.18 6.95
CA ARG A 77 -1.50 -0.97 6.24
C ARG A 77 -1.03 -1.53 4.90
N ASP A 78 0.09 -1.02 4.40
CA ASP A 78 0.62 -1.34 3.07
C ASP A 78 1.65 -2.45 3.08
N MET A 79 1.62 -3.33 4.07
CA MET A 79 2.62 -4.40 4.21
C MET A 79 2.89 -5.20 2.92
N PRO A 80 1.89 -5.49 2.07
CA PRO A 80 2.17 -6.15 0.79
C PRO A 80 3.10 -5.36 -0.13
N MET A 81 3.13 -4.02 -0.08
CA MET A 81 4.00 -3.21 -0.96
C MET A 81 5.48 -3.51 -0.77
N PHE A 82 5.91 -3.88 0.43
CA PHE A 82 7.31 -4.15 0.72
C PHE A 82 7.88 -5.29 -0.13
N PHE A 83 7.10 -6.34 -0.34
CA PHE A 83 7.52 -7.46 -1.18
C PHE A 83 6.92 -7.40 -2.60
N MET A 84 5.93 -6.55 -2.86
CA MET A 84 5.30 -6.46 -4.18
C MET A 84 5.94 -5.42 -5.10
N LYS A 85 6.78 -4.53 -4.57
CA LYS A 85 7.50 -3.56 -5.39
C LYS A 85 8.33 -4.29 -6.45
N ASP A 86 8.24 -3.81 -7.72
CA ASP A 86 8.93 -4.37 -8.88
C ASP A 86 8.59 -5.85 -9.17
N MET A 87 7.40 -6.30 -8.74
CA MET A 87 6.99 -7.70 -8.89
C MET A 87 6.70 -8.10 -10.34
N ARG A 88 6.46 -7.10 -11.21
CA ARG A 88 6.31 -7.26 -12.65
C ARG A 88 7.56 -7.87 -13.30
N ALA A 89 8.74 -7.67 -12.70
CA ALA A 89 9.99 -8.31 -13.12
C ALA A 89 10.06 -9.81 -12.82
N GLY A 90 9.06 -10.36 -12.14
CA GLY A 90 8.94 -11.75 -11.73
C GLY A 90 9.02 -11.93 -10.21
N TRP A 91 8.08 -12.70 -9.64
CA TRP A 91 7.90 -12.84 -8.19
C TRP A 91 9.16 -13.39 -7.47
N ARG A 92 9.92 -14.25 -8.12
CA ARG A 92 11.15 -14.87 -7.60
C ARG A 92 12.43 -14.33 -8.24
N ASN A 93 12.33 -13.23 -9.00
CA ASN A 93 13.52 -12.60 -9.54
C ASN A 93 14.35 -11.99 -8.39
N PRO A 94 15.60 -12.43 -8.16
CA PRO A 94 16.42 -11.92 -7.06
C PRO A 94 16.88 -10.48 -7.26
N ASP A 95 16.87 -10.00 -8.50
CA ASP A 95 17.33 -8.66 -8.84
C ASP A 95 16.23 -7.60 -8.70
N ARG A 96 14.99 -8.02 -8.43
CA ARG A 96 13.88 -7.06 -8.25
C ARG A 96 14.08 -6.15 -7.03
N MET A 97 13.51 -4.97 -7.11
CA MET A 97 13.63 -3.92 -6.09
C MET A 97 12.59 -4.03 -4.97
N GLY A 98 11.83 -5.12 -4.87
CA GLY A 98 11.04 -5.48 -3.69
C GLY A 98 11.87 -6.27 -2.69
N MET A 99 11.49 -6.21 -1.42
CA MET A 99 12.05 -7.10 -0.40
C MET A 99 11.63 -8.55 -0.69
N SER A 100 12.36 -9.53 -0.18
CA SER A 100 11.93 -10.92 -0.32
C SER A 100 10.71 -11.19 0.56
N ILE A 101 9.91 -12.18 0.19
CA ILE A 101 8.75 -12.58 1.01
C ILE A 101 9.20 -13.16 2.35
N GLU A 102 10.38 -13.78 2.39
CA GLU A 102 11.01 -14.31 3.60
C GLU A 102 11.36 -13.19 4.59
N GLU A 103 11.96 -12.09 4.12
CA GLU A 103 12.31 -10.92 4.94
C GLU A 103 11.06 -10.29 5.55
N VAL A 104 10.00 -10.10 4.74
CA VAL A 104 8.76 -9.48 5.22
C VAL A 104 8.02 -10.42 6.18
N CYS A 105 7.94 -11.71 5.88
CA CYS A 105 7.34 -12.66 6.82
C CYS A 105 8.14 -12.76 8.12
N ALA A 106 9.49 -12.82 8.06
CA ALA A 106 10.32 -12.82 9.27
C ALA A 106 10.08 -11.56 10.13
N GLN A 107 9.88 -10.40 9.48
CA GLN A 107 9.53 -9.15 10.19
C GLN A 107 8.18 -9.26 10.88
N VAL A 108 7.14 -9.76 10.20
CA VAL A 108 5.80 -9.93 10.76
C VAL A 108 5.79 -10.91 11.95
N TRP A 109 6.59 -11.97 11.88
CA TRP A 109 6.75 -12.94 12.97
C TRP A 109 7.79 -12.53 14.02
N CYS A 110 8.36 -11.33 13.93
CA CYS A 110 9.37 -10.81 14.87
C CYS A 110 10.58 -11.73 15.02
N LYS A 111 11.16 -12.17 13.91
CA LYS A 111 12.33 -13.09 13.91
C LYS A 111 13.64 -12.35 13.65
N SER A 112 14.75 -12.95 14.10
CA SER A 112 16.10 -12.39 13.93
C SER A 112 16.53 -12.25 12.46
N GLY A 113 15.98 -13.08 11.56
CA GLY A 113 16.17 -13.00 10.09
C GLY A 113 15.44 -11.83 9.41
N SER A 114 14.72 -11.00 10.17
CA SER A 114 14.03 -9.84 9.62
C SER A 114 14.94 -8.62 9.52
N PRO A 115 14.64 -7.65 8.64
CA PRO A 115 15.40 -6.40 8.53
C PRO A 115 15.46 -5.60 9.83
N GLY A 116 14.35 -5.55 10.57
CA GLY A 116 14.24 -4.89 11.88
C GLY A 116 14.75 -5.72 13.04
N ARG A 117 15.09 -7.01 12.83
CA ARG A 117 15.56 -7.96 13.85
C ARG A 117 14.70 -7.96 15.10
N ALA A 118 13.37 -7.80 14.92
CA ALA A 118 12.35 -7.69 15.95
C ALA A 118 12.57 -6.61 17.03
N ARG A 119 13.27 -5.52 16.69
CA ARG A 119 13.59 -4.43 17.63
C ARG A 119 12.54 -3.36 17.71
N ASP A 120 11.66 -3.29 16.72
CA ASP A 120 10.59 -2.32 16.63
C ASP A 120 9.28 -3.04 16.25
N ASN A 121 8.22 -2.27 16.07
CA ASN A 121 6.95 -2.78 15.59
C ASN A 121 7.14 -3.54 14.27
N TRP A 122 6.46 -4.66 14.12
CA TRP A 122 6.55 -5.50 12.92
C TRP A 122 6.20 -4.75 11.61
N SER A 123 5.37 -3.70 11.69
CA SER A 123 5.01 -2.87 10.53
C SER A 123 6.03 -1.74 10.26
N HIS A 124 7.03 -1.54 11.13
CA HIS A 124 8.10 -0.58 10.91
C HIS A 124 9.27 -1.26 10.20
N ILE A 125 9.31 -1.11 8.90
CA ILE A 125 10.24 -1.80 8.01
C ILE A 125 10.60 -0.89 6.83
N GLY A 126 11.78 -1.06 6.29
CA GLY A 126 12.27 -0.37 5.10
C GLY A 126 13.59 -0.95 4.63
N SER A 127 14.01 -0.56 3.42
CA SER A 127 15.30 -0.94 2.84
C SER A 127 15.75 0.14 1.85
N LEU A 128 16.81 0.84 2.18
CA LEU A 128 17.37 1.87 1.29
C LEU A 128 17.89 1.26 0.00
N GLU A 129 18.47 0.06 0.05
CA GLU A 129 18.94 -0.67 -1.11
C GLU A 129 17.80 -1.00 -2.08
N LYS A 130 16.64 -1.35 -1.55
CA LYS A 130 15.42 -1.62 -2.31
C LYS A 130 14.59 -0.37 -2.60
N ARG A 131 15.10 0.81 -2.26
CA ARG A 131 14.40 2.11 -2.43
C ARG A 131 13.03 2.12 -1.76
N ILE A 132 12.97 1.60 -0.55
CA ILE A 132 11.80 1.57 0.30
C ILE A 132 12.12 2.36 1.58
N ILE A 133 11.48 3.52 1.73
CA ILE A 133 11.64 4.35 2.92
C ILE A 133 10.96 3.63 4.09
N HIS A 134 11.63 3.65 5.23
CA HIS A 134 11.14 3.00 6.45
C HIS A 134 9.78 3.55 6.88
N SER A 135 8.81 2.67 7.08
CA SER A 135 7.50 3.05 7.61
C SER A 135 7.57 3.40 9.10
N THR A 136 6.69 4.27 9.54
CA THR A 136 6.62 4.74 10.93
C THR A 136 5.17 4.91 11.38
N SER A 137 4.93 4.91 12.69
CA SER A 137 3.61 5.19 13.27
C SER A 137 3.23 6.67 13.21
N MET A 138 4.18 7.57 12.97
CA MET A 138 3.92 9.00 12.80
C MET A 138 3.54 9.28 11.36
N LEU A 139 2.26 9.10 11.04
CA LEU A 139 1.73 9.31 9.70
C LEU A 139 2.00 10.75 9.23
N ALA A 140 2.15 10.95 7.92
CA ALA A 140 2.65 12.17 7.27
C ALA A 140 4.14 12.51 7.58
N GLY A 141 4.73 11.99 8.66
CA GLY A 141 6.14 12.23 9.00
C GLY A 141 7.14 11.71 7.97
N THR A 142 6.74 10.78 7.11
CA THR A 142 7.59 10.27 6.03
C THR A 142 7.60 11.16 4.78
N ILE A 143 6.65 12.10 4.62
CA ILE A 143 6.61 13.00 3.45
C ILE A 143 7.86 13.88 3.38
N PRO A 144 8.28 14.59 4.45
CA PRO A 144 9.52 15.39 4.40
C PRO A 144 10.76 14.51 4.22
N VAL A 145 10.78 13.28 4.76
CA VAL A 145 11.86 12.32 4.52
C VAL A 145 11.93 11.98 3.03
N ALA A 146 10.80 11.66 2.42
CA ALA A 146 10.70 11.37 0.99
C ALA A 146 11.13 12.56 0.13
N ALA A 147 10.75 13.78 0.51
CA ALA A 147 11.19 15.00 -0.17
C ALA A 147 12.72 15.15 -0.11
N GLY A 148 13.33 14.85 1.03
CA GLY A 148 14.80 14.83 1.18
C GLY A 148 15.48 13.77 0.32
N VAL A 149 14.90 12.56 0.25
CA VAL A 149 15.43 11.46 -0.56
C VAL A 149 15.45 11.81 -2.06
N VAL A 150 14.35 12.33 -2.62
CA VAL A 150 14.33 12.70 -4.05
C VAL A 150 15.10 13.99 -4.34
N LEU A 151 15.25 14.87 -3.35
CA LEU A 151 16.17 16.02 -3.48
C LEU A 151 17.62 15.54 -3.60
N ALA A 152 18.04 14.60 -2.75
CA ALA A 152 19.38 14.01 -2.82
C ALA A 152 19.59 13.24 -4.13
N ASP A 153 18.59 12.44 -4.57
CA ASP A 153 18.65 11.73 -5.85
C ASP A 153 18.86 12.72 -7.02
N ARG A 154 18.08 13.80 -7.06
CA ARG A 154 18.21 14.84 -8.09
C ARG A 154 19.57 15.57 -8.06
N LEU A 155 20.09 15.86 -6.85
CA LEU A 155 21.42 16.48 -6.71
C LEU A 155 22.55 15.57 -7.22
N ASN A 156 22.31 14.26 -7.20
CA ASN A 156 23.22 13.24 -7.75
C ASN A 156 22.93 12.90 -9.22
N GLY A 157 22.08 13.66 -9.89
CA GLY A 157 21.75 13.47 -11.31
C GLY A 157 20.71 12.39 -11.59
N GLY A 158 20.00 11.90 -10.57
CA GLY A 158 18.91 10.95 -10.71
C GLY A 158 17.59 11.60 -11.13
N ASP A 159 16.65 10.77 -11.59
CA ASP A 159 15.30 11.15 -12.05
C ASP A 159 14.17 10.36 -11.35
N ALA A 160 14.49 9.75 -10.20
CA ALA A 160 13.53 8.97 -9.45
C ALA A 160 12.39 9.84 -8.93
N VAL A 161 11.19 9.24 -8.91
CA VAL A 161 10.05 9.78 -8.16
C VAL A 161 9.89 9.05 -6.84
N VAL A 162 9.13 9.62 -5.90
CA VAL A 162 8.76 8.93 -4.66
C VAL A 162 7.25 8.97 -4.47
N LEU A 163 6.66 7.80 -4.18
CA LEU A 163 5.29 7.69 -3.70
C LEU A 163 5.29 7.61 -2.18
N THR A 164 4.58 8.50 -1.51
CA THR A 164 4.30 8.44 -0.07
C THR A 164 2.85 8.07 0.15
N PHE A 165 2.58 7.19 1.11
CA PHE A 165 1.23 6.74 1.43
C PHE A 165 0.80 7.31 2.77
N ASN A 166 -0.47 7.72 2.87
CA ASN A 166 -1.02 8.38 4.04
C ASN A 166 -2.53 8.17 4.12
N GLY A 167 -3.07 7.95 5.32
CA GLY A 167 -4.52 8.00 5.51
C GLY A 167 -5.04 9.44 5.49
N GLU A 168 -6.34 9.63 5.24
CA GLU A 168 -7.00 10.94 5.17
C GLU A 168 -6.83 11.77 6.45
N GLY A 169 -6.91 11.14 7.63
CA GLY A 169 -6.73 11.82 8.91
C GLY A 169 -5.34 12.42 9.10
N SER A 170 -4.30 11.81 8.52
CA SER A 170 -2.94 12.34 8.60
C SER A 170 -2.77 13.65 7.82
N THR A 171 -3.67 13.94 6.89
CA THR A 171 -3.62 15.18 6.10
C THR A 171 -3.97 16.43 6.89
N ALA A 172 -4.50 16.28 8.11
CA ALA A 172 -4.77 17.38 9.05
C ALA A 172 -3.55 17.76 9.90
N GLN A 173 -2.47 16.98 9.85
CA GLN A 173 -1.25 17.26 10.62
C GLN A 173 -0.44 18.40 9.99
N GLY A 174 0.17 19.28 10.84
CA GLY A 174 1.01 20.40 10.38
C GLY A 174 2.13 19.95 9.44
N ILE A 175 2.81 18.83 9.76
CA ILE A 175 3.90 18.31 8.97
C ILE A 175 3.51 17.91 7.54
N PHE A 176 2.25 17.50 7.32
CA PHE A 176 1.71 17.25 5.98
C PHE A 176 1.78 18.52 5.12
N HIS A 177 1.27 19.63 5.67
CA HIS A 177 1.23 20.93 4.99
C HIS A 177 2.62 21.50 4.73
N GLU A 178 3.50 21.43 5.73
CA GLU A 178 4.89 21.92 5.65
C GLU A 178 5.67 21.16 4.58
N ALA A 179 5.57 19.83 4.57
CA ALA A 179 6.30 18.97 3.65
C ALA A 179 5.84 19.13 2.20
N ILE A 180 4.52 19.20 1.95
CA ILE A 180 3.99 19.39 0.60
C ILE A 180 4.32 20.80 0.09
N ASN A 181 4.21 21.83 0.94
CA ASN A 181 4.61 23.18 0.57
C ASN A 181 6.08 23.26 0.18
N TYR A 182 6.96 22.62 0.96
CA TYR A 182 8.38 22.54 0.64
C TYR A 182 8.62 21.83 -0.70
N ALA A 183 7.98 20.67 -0.90
CA ALA A 183 8.10 19.93 -2.14
C ALA A 183 7.59 20.74 -3.36
N ALA A 184 6.51 21.51 -3.20
CA ALA A 184 5.95 22.35 -4.25
C ALA A 184 6.88 23.49 -4.64
N ILE A 185 7.46 24.21 -3.65
CA ILE A 185 8.43 25.31 -3.89
C ILE A 185 9.65 24.80 -4.67
N HIS A 186 10.16 23.63 -4.30
CA HIS A 186 11.36 23.05 -4.90
C HIS A 186 11.05 22.15 -6.10
N LYS A 187 9.78 22.02 -6.50
CA LYS A 187 9.32 21.14 -7.58
C LYS A 187 9.89 19.72 -7.45
N LEU A 188 9.81 19.16 -6.24
CA LEU A 188 10.31 17.82 -5.97
C LEU A 188 9.31 16.77 -6.50
N PRO A 189 9.77 15.65 -7.05
CA PRO A 189 8.94 14.61 -7.63
C PRO A 189 8.32 13.70 -6.54
N VAL A 190 7.54 14.30 -5.64
CA VAL A 190 6.82 13.63 -4.56
C VAL A 190 5.36 13.46 -4.93
N ILE A 191 4.88 12.22 -4.96
CA ILE A 191 3.48 11.89 -5.14
C ILE A 191 2.93 11.42 -3.81
N THR A 192 1.99 12.17 -3.23
CA THR A 192 1.33 11.79 -1.98
C THR A 192 0.02 11.08 -2.29
N VAL A 193 -0.01 9.76 -2.11
CA VAL A 193 -1.20 8.94 -2.23
C VAL A 193 -1.93 8.96 -0.89
N VAL A 194 -3.18 9.41 -0.90
CA VAL A 194 -4.05 9.47 0.28
C VAL A 194 -5.07 8.34 0.21
N GLU A 195 -4.95 7.39 1.11
CA GLU A 195 -5.85 6.25 1.29
C GLU A 195 -7.07 6.68 2.09
N ASN A 196 -8.01 7.36 1.42
CA ASN A 196 -9.21 7.87 2.07
C ASN A 196 -10.23 6.76 2.27
N ASN A 197 -10.12 6.05 3.39
CA ASN A 197 -11.05 5.00 3.79
C ASN A 197 -12.20 5.52 4.67
N GLN A 198 -12.36 6.83 4.77
CA GLN A 198 -13.41 7.58 5.46
C GLN A 198 -13.30 7.58 6.99
N TRP A 199 -12.28 6.93 7.58
CA TRP A 199 -12.18 6.78 9.02
C TRP A 199 -10.73 6.82 9.51
N ALA A 200 -10.36 7.89 10.22
CA ALA A 200 -9.11 7.92 10.98
C ALA A 200 -9.35 7.31 12.37
N TYR A 201 -9.02 6.03 12.53
CA TYR A 201 -9.41 5.24 13.68
C TYR A 201 -10.94 5.22 13.84
N GLY A 202 -11.49 5.89 14.85
CA GLY A 202 -12.93 6.05 15.10
C GLY A 202 -13.47 7.44 14.76
N THR A 203 -12.69 8.30 14.11
CA THR A 203 -13.11 9.65 13.69
C THR A 203 -13.49 9.62 12.20
N PRO A 204 -14.73 9.95 11.84
CA PRO A 204 -15.14 10.03 10.44
C PRO A 204 -14.49 11.23 9.74
N VAL A 205 -14.20 11.07 8.45
CA VAL A 205 -13.47 12.06 7.64
C VAL A 205 -14.07 13.46 7.70
N GLN A 206 -15.39 13.58 7.79
CA GLN A 206 -16.10 14.87 7.83
C GLN A 206 -15.77 15.72 9.09
N LEU A 207 -15.22 15.09 10.13
CA LEU A 207 -14.76 15.79 11.34
C LEU A 207 -13.28 16.19 11.28
N GLU A 208 -12.55 15.76 10.25
CA GLU A 208 -11.11 16.02 10.11
C GLU A 208 -10.77 16.83 8.86
N VAL A 209 -11.56 16.66 7.80
CA VAL A 209 -11.34 17.34 6.51
C VAL A 209 -12.55 18.20 6.17
N PRO A 210 -12.39 19.54 6.06
CA PRO A 210 -13.51 20.44 5.82
C PRO A 210 -13.95 20.51 4.36
N THR A 211 -13.16 19.99 3.43
CA THR A 211 -13.48 19.90 2.00
C THR A 211 -14.12 18.57 1.67
N GLU A 212 -14.90 18.50 0.59
CA GLU A 212 -15.48 17.24 0.10
C GLU A 212 -14.40 16.23 -0.27
N ASP A 213 -13.33 16.73 -0.89
CA ASP A 213 -12.19 15.93 -1.32
C ASP A 213 -10.90 16.39 -0.63
N VAL A 214 -10.10 15.46 -0.15
CA VAL A 214 -8.74 15.76 0.37
C VAL A 214 -7.87 16.32 -0.75
N ALA A 215 -8.06 15.86 -1.98
CA ALA A 215 -7.35 16.33 -3.16
C ALA A 215 -7.52 17.84 -3.40
N ASP A 216 -8.59 18.46 -2.91
CA ASP A 216 -8.80 19.91 -2.99
C ASP A 216 -7.74 20.72 -2.26
N ARG A 217 -7.08 20.16 -1.25
CA ARG A 217 -5.95 20.80 -0.56
C ARG A 217 -4.80 21.13 -1.51
N ALA A 218 -4.64 20.39 -2.61
CA ALA A 218 -3.61 20.60 -3.63
C ALA A 218 -3.67 22.01 -4.23
N LYS A 219 -4.88 22.59 -4.35
CA LYS A 219 -5.09 23.96 -4.86
C LYS A 219 -4.35 25.00 -4.02
N GLY A 220 -4.31 24.80 -2.70
CA GLY A 220 -3.62 25.71 -1.77
C GLY A 220 -2.11 25.74 -1.94
N TYR A 221 -1.50 24.69 -2.54
CA TYR A 221 -0.06 24.63 -2.83
C TYR A 221 0.27 24.92 -4.29
N GLY A 222 -0.73 25.15 -5.14
CA GLY A 222 -0.53 25.35 -6.59
C GLY A 222 -0.09 24.08 -7.34
N ILE A 223 -0.46 22.90 -6.85
CA ILE A 223 -0.13 21.59 -7.42
C ILE A 223 -1.40 20.85 -7.88
N PRO A 224 -1.30 19.83 -8.73
CA PRO A 224 -2.46 19.03 -9.10
C PRO A 224 -2.93 18.11 -7.96
N GLY A 225 -4.26 17.97 -7.84
CA GLY A 225 -4.94 16.97 -7.06
C GLY A 225 -5.72 16.03 -7.98
N TYR A 226 -5.58 14.73 -7.78
CA TYR A 226 -6.26 13.69 -8.53
C TYR A 226 -7.15 12.89 -7.59
N ILE A 227 -8.27 12.37 -8.11
CA ILE A 227 -9.18 11.50 -7.38
C ILE A 227 -9.30 10.18 -8.13
N ALA A 228 -9.11 9.08 -7.42
CA ALA A 228 -9.25 7.73 -7.93
C ALA A 228 -10.30 6.95 -7.14
N ASP A 229 -10.99 6.04 -7.79
CA ASP A 229 -11.71 4.96 -7.14
C ASP A 229 -10.68 3.97 -6.56
N GLY A 230 -10.42 4.08 -5.25
CA GLY A 230 -9.41 3.29 -4.55
C GLY A 230 -9.73 1.79 -4.45
N GLN A 231 -10.87 1.34 -4.97
CA GLN A 231 -11.24 -0.07 -5.09
C GLN A 231 -11.13 -0.61 -6.52
N ASP A 232 -10.83 0.26 -7.50
CA ASP A 232 -10.56 -0.10 -8.89
C ASP A 232 -9.06 0.02 -9.19
N VAL A 233 -8.36 -1.10 -9.32
CA VAL A 233 -6.91 -1.14 -9.54
C VAL A 233 -6.46 -0.40 -10.80
N PHE A 234 -7.30 -0.38 -11.84
CA PHE A 234 -6.99 0.32 -13.10
C PHE A 234 -7.17 1.83 -12.96
N ASP A 235 -8.17 2.28 -12.21
CA ASP A 235 -8.37 3.72 -11.97
C ASP A 235 -7.27 4.29 -11.07
N VAL A 236 -6.88 3.56 -10.02
CA VAL A 236 -5.70 3.91 -9.19
C VAL A 236 -4.45 3.98 -10.05
N TYR A 237 -4.19 2.96 -10.88
CA TYR A 237 -3.04 2.94 -11.78
C TYR A 237 -3.03 4.16 -12.71
N ASP A 238 -4.15 4.48 -13.34
CA ASP A 238 -4.27 5.62 -14.25
C ASP A 238 -3.91 6.94 -13.55
N LYS A 239 -4.49 7.19 -12.38
CA LYS A 239 -4.27 8.45 -11.64
C LYS A 239 -2.86 8.56 -11.07
N VAL A 240 -2.31 7.47 -10.60
CA VAL A 240 -0.92 7.45 -10.10
C VAL A 240 0.06 7.63 -11.25
N MET A 241 -0.14 6.98 -12.40
CA MET A 241 0.74 7.17 -13.56
C MET A 241 0.67 8.59 -14.14
N GLU A 242 -0.51 9.22 -14.15
CA GLU A 242 -0.67 10.63 -14.49
C GLU A 242 0.16 11.54 -13.56
N ALA A 243 0.12 11.27 -12.26
CA ALA A 243 0.90 11.98 -11.24
C ALA A 243 2.40 11.73 -11.37
N VAL A 244 2.81 10.49 -11.66
CA VAL A 244 4.21 10.10 -11.90
C VAL A 244 4.77 10.83 -13.13
N GLU A 245 4.03 10.86 -14.23
CA GLU A 245 4.45 11.57 -15.45
C GLU A 245 4.58 13.08 -15.20
N TYR A 246 3.62 13.67 -14.47
CA TYR A 246 3.67 15.08 -14.08
C TYR A 246 4.92 15.36 -13.25
N ALA A 247 5.21 14.56 -12.22
CA ALA A 247 6.36 14.74 -11.35
C ALA A 247 7.68 14.54 -12.11
N ARG A 248 7.78 13.49 -12.93
CA ARG A 248 8.96 13.17 -13.74
C ARG A 248 9.26 14.21 -14.80
N SER A 249 8.25 14.93 -15.29
CA SER A 249 8.44 16.07 -16.19
C SER A 249 8.98 17.34 -15.49
N GLY A 250 9.36 17.25 -14.20
CA GLY A 250 9.93 18.36 -13.42
C GLY A 250 8.93 19.42 -12.97
N LYS A 251 7.63 19.12 -13.06
CA LYS A 251 6.56 20.08 -12.69
C LYS A 251 6.32 20.15 -11.17
N GLY A 252 6.75 19.14 -10.41
CA GLY A 252 6.67 19.13 -8.95
C GLY A 252 5.77 18.04 -8.38
N PRO A 253 5.36 18.17 -7.12
CA PRO A 253 4.58 17.16 -6.43
C PRO A 253 3.11 17.15 -6.84
N SER A 254 2.37 16.13 -6.37
CA SER A 254 0.93 16.02 -6.52
C SER A 254 0.29 15.28 -5.35
N ILE A 255 -1.02 15.41 -5.19
CA ILE A 255 -1.84 14.62 -4.27
C ILE A 255 -2.74 13.71 -5.12
N VAL A 256 -2.75 12.42 -4.82
CA VAL A 256 -3.67 11.43 -5.41
C VAL A 256 -4.54 10.88 -4.28
N GLU A 257 -5.79 11.30 -4.22
CA GLU A 257 -6.76 10.77 -3.28
C GLU A 257 -7.42 9.52 -3.84
N CYS A 258 -7.23 8.39 -3.16
CA CYS A 258 -7.87 7.12 -3.48
C CYS A 258 -9.03 6.90 -2.51
N LYS A 259 -10.26 7.14 -2.97
CA LYS A 259 -11.47 6.90 -2.17
C LYS A 259 -11.73 5.41 -2.05
N THR A 260 -11.72 4.91 -0.83
CA THR A 260 -11.82 3.49 -0.55
C THR A 260 -12.64 3.22 0.71
N PHE A 261 -12.62 1.98 1.17
CA PHE A 261 -13.33 1.55 2.35
C PHE A 261 -12.48 0.58 3.18
N ARG A 262 -12.49 0.76 4.49
CA ARG A 262 -11.81 -0.13 5.44
C ARG A 262 -12.77 -1.24 5.90
N ALA A 263 -12.51 -2.48 5.50
CA ALA A 263 -13.42 -3.61 5.77
C ALA A 263 -13.52 -4.01 7.25
N TYR A 264 -12.44 -3.80 8.02
CA TYR A 264 -12.34 -4.13 9.44
C TYR A 264 -12.18 -2.87 10.31
N GLY A 265 -12.00 -3.03 11.61
CA GLY A 265 -11.61 -1.95 12.52
C GLY A 265 -10.27 -1.30 12.13
N HIS A 266 -9.83 -0.33 12.92
CA HIS A 266 -8.52 0.30 12.67
C HIS A 266 -7.38 -0.73 12.73
N GLY A 267 -7.43 -1.60 13.72
CA GLY A 267 -6.59 -2.77 13.86
C GLY A 267 -7.39 -3.90 14.51
N ASP A 268 -6.83 -5.10 14.62
CA ASP A 268 -7.51 -6.28 15.15
C ASP A 268 -8.08 -6.09 16.57
N HIS A 269 -7.50 -5.18 17.35
CA HIS A 269 -7.99 -4.79 18.69
C HIS A 269 -9.23 -3.89 18.65
N ASP A 270 -9.59 -3.35 17.49
CA ASP A 270 -10.67 -2.39 17.30
C ASP A 270 -11.90 -3.01 16.59
N ASP A 271 -11.81 -4.24 16.09
CA ASP A 271 -12.89 -4.87 15.30
C ASP A 271 -14.23 -4.85 16.03
N ASP A 272 -14.29 -5.24 17.30
CA ASP A 272 -15.51 -5.22 18.12
C ASP A 272 -15.98 -3.79 18.45
N ARG A 273 -15.05 -2.83 18.48
CA ARG A 273 -15.36 -1.42 18.75
C ARG A 273 -15.85 -0.71 17.49
N ALA A 274 -15.28 -1.04 16.35
CA ALA A 274 -15.68 -0.47 15.07
C ALA A 274 -17.18 -0.70 14.79
N ALA A 275 -17.71 -1.85 15.19
CA ALA A 275 -19.12 -2.14 15.13
C ALA A 275 -20.01 -1.20 15.98
N LYS A 276 -19.43 -0.41 16.89
CA LYS A 276 -20.15 0.50 17.77
C LYS A 276 -20.19 1.94 17.25
N TYR A 277 -19.23 2.33 16.42
CA TYR A 277 -19.15 3.71 15.92
C TYR A 277 -19.40 3.82 14.41
N ARG A 278 -19.45 2.71 13.68
CA ARG A 278 -19.75 2.66 12.24
C ARG A 278 -21.15 2.13 12.02
N ASP A 279 -21.85 2.71 11.05
CA ASP A 279 -23.14 2.20 10.64
C ASP A 279 -22.97 0.79 10.02
N PRO A 280 -23.67 -0.26 10.50
CA PRO A 280 -23.61 -1.58 9.92
C PRO A 280 -23.96 -1.61 8.43
N HIS A 281 -24.86 -0.74 7.97
CA HIS A 281 -25.26 -0.64 6.56
C HIS A 281 -24.09 -0.10 5.71
N GLU A 282 -23.40 0.95 6.17
CA GLU A 282 -22.18 1.46 5.53
C GLU A 282 -21.11 0.36 5.40
N VAL A 283 -20.96 -0.43 6.46
CA VAL A 283 -19.96 -1.52 6.46
C VAL A 283 -20.32 -2.59 5.45
N GLU A 284 -21.60 -2.96 5.34
CA GLU A 284 -22.06 -3.94 4.38
C GLU A 284 -21.93 -3.43 2.94
N GLU A 285 -22.37 -2.22 2.65
CA GLU A 285 -22.21 -1.58 1.34
C GLU A 285 -20.74 -1.48 0.91
N GLY A 286 -19.86 -1.06 1.82
CA GLY A 286 -18.43 -0.96 1.54
C GLY A 286 -17.79 -2.30 1.22
N ARG A 287 -18.25 -3.39 1.85
CA ARG A 287 -17.77 -4.75 1.57
C ARG A 287 -18.25 -5.31 0.23
N LEU A 288 -19.40 -4.85 -0.26
CA LEU A 288 -19.92 -5.28 -1.59
C LEU A 288 -19.05 -4.76 -2.74
N ARG A 289 -18.29 -3.69 -2.52
CA ARG A 289 -17.34 -3.14 -3.50
C ARG A 289 -15.95 -3.74 -3.31
N ASP A 290 -15.81 -5.02 -3.57
CA ASP A 290 -14.54 -5.73 -3.41
C ASP A 290 -13.60 -5.51 -4.62
N PRO A 291 -12.32 -5.10 -4.39
CA PRO A 291 -11.33 -4.87 -5.45
C PRO A 291 -11.09 -6.07 -6.37
N LEU A 292 -11.12 -7.29 -5.84
CA LEU A 292 -10.98 -8.48 -6.68
C LEU A 292 -12.17 -8.65 -7.63
N ALA A 293 -13.39 -8.42 -7.13
CA ALA A 293 -14.61 -8.53 -7.94
C ALA A 293 -14.65 -7.44 -9.02
N ILE A 294 -14.24 -6.21 -8.69
CA ILE A 294 -14.14 -5.10 -9.64
C ILE A 294 -13.12 -5.43 -10.73
N CYS A 295 -11.92 -5.84 -10.36
CA CYS A 295 -10.86 -6.20 -11.30
C CYS A 295 -11.31 -7.36 -12.21
N ARG A 296 -11.86 -8.44 -11.65
CA ARG A 296 -12.40 -9.57 -12.42
C ARG A 296 -13.42 -9.12 -13.47
N ARG A 297 -14.39 -8.29 -13.07
CA ARG A 297 -15.40 -7.76 -14.00
C ARG A 297 -14.74 -7.00 -15.16
N ARG A 298 -13.78 -6.12 -14.87
CA ARG A 298 -13.02 -5.38 -15.90
C ARG A 298 -12.27 -6.31 -16.85
N LEU A 299 -11.69 -7.41 -16.32
CA LEU A 299 -10.97 -8.40 -17.14
C LEU A 299 -11.93 -9.19 -18.06
N ILE A 300 -13.14 -9.49 -17.59
CA ILE A 300 -14.18 -10.10 -18.42
C ILE A 300 -14.64 -9.13 -19.52
N GLU A 301 -14.89 -7.87 -19.21
CA GLU A 301 -15.24 -6.82 -20.19
C GLU A 301 -14.16 -6.69 -21.28
N LYS A 302 -12.87 -6.86 -20.92
CA LYS A 302 -11.75 -6.89 -21.87
C LYS A 302 -11.58 -8.25 -22.60
N SER A 303 -12.39 -9.25 -22.30
CA SER A 303 -12.27 -10.63 -22.80
C SER A 303 -10.94 -11.30 -22.43
N TYR A 304 -10.38 -10.94 -21.31
CA TYR A 304 -9.15 -11.54 -20.74
C TYR A 304 -9.46 -12.70 -19.80
N LEU A 305 -10.64 -12.69 -19.19
CA LEU A 305 -11.23 -13.75 -18.39
C LEU A 305 -12.62 -14.10 -18.94
N THR A 306 -13.12 -15.26 -18.54
CA THR A 306 -14.48 -15.74 -18.82
C THR A 306 -15.35 -15.69 -17.57
N ALA A 307 -16.66 -15.92 -17.70
CA ALA A 307 -17.56 -16.03 -16.56
C ALA A 307 -17.19 -17.20 -15.64
N ASP A 308 -16.60 -18.26 -16.18
CA ASP A 308 -16.19 -19.46 -15.45
C ASP A 308 -14.96 -19.24 -14.57
N ASP A 309 -14.17 -18.17 -14.83
CA ASP A 309 -13.04 -17.76 -13.99
C ASP A 309 -13.53 -17.09 -12.70
N ALA A 310 -14.22 -17.84 -11.85
CA ALA A 310 -14.84 -17.35 -10.62
C ALA A 310 -13.82 -17.17 -9.49
N ILE A 311 -14.06 -16.16 -8.65
CA ILE A 311 -13.38 -16.02 -7.36
C ILE A 311 -14.06 -17.01 -6.40
N ARG A 312 -13.40 -18.12 -6.08
CA ARG A 312 -14.00 -19.28 -5.39
C ARG A 312 -14.76 -18.91 -4.13
N PHE A 313 -14.11 -18.24 -3.17
CA PHE A 313 -14.76 -17.89 -1.91
C PHE A 313 -15.99 -16.99 -2.09
N MET A 314 -15.95 -16.06 -3.06
CA MET A 314 -17.11 -15.21 -3.37
C MET A 314 -18.24 -16.00 -4.05
N ALA A 315 -17.91 -16.92 -4.96
CA ALA A 315 -18.88 -17.79 -5.61
C ALA A 315 -19.59 -18.72 -4.63
N GLU A 316 -18.90 -19.09 -3.53
CA GLU A 316 -19.44 -19.92 -2.45
C GLU A 316 -20.12 -19.08 -1.35
N GLY A 317 -20.22 -17.74 -1.51
CA GLY A 317 -20.83 -16.85 -0.52
C GLY A 317 -20.00 -16.66 0.75
N LYS A 318 -18.72 -17.05 0.74
CA LYS A 318 -17.82 -16.92 1.88
C LYS A 318 -17.29 -15.49 1.98
N SER A 319 -17.20 -14.99 3.20
CA SER A 319 -16.36 -13.81 3.49
C SER A 319 -14.87 -14.16 3.38
N SER A 320 -14.02 -13.16 3.18
CA SER A 320 -12.56 -13.39 3.14
C SER A 320 -12.03 -14.00 4.45
N SER A 321 -12.68 -13.73 5.59
CA SER A 321 -12.28 -14.34 6.88
C SER A 321 -12.58 -15.85 6.94
N GLU A 322 -13.53 -16.33 6.13
CA GLU A 322 -13.88 -17.74 6.00
C GLU A 322 -13.09 -18.43 4.88
N ALA A 323 -12.51 -17.66 3.95
CA ALA A 323 -11.73 -18.20 2.85
C ALA A 323 -10.58 -19.09 3.35
N THR A 324 -10.36 -20.22 2.68
CA THR A 324 -9.31 -21.20 2.98
C THR A 324 -8.17 -21.08 1.95
N THR A 325 -7.10 -21.83 2.16
CA THR A 325 -5.98 -21.90 1.21
C THR A 325 -6.43 -22.37 -0.18
N GLU A 326 -7.44 -23.24 -0.26
CA GLU A 326 -7.96 -23.80 -1.50
C GLU A 326 -8.74 -22.79 -2.35
N ASP A 327 -9.15 -21.68 -1.73
CA ASP A 327 -9.90 -20.61 -2.39
C ASP A 327 -8.99 -19.64 -3.18
N PHE A 328 -7.67 -19.78 -3.05
CA PHE A 328 -6.68 -18.91 -3.71
C PHE A 328 -5.88 -19.65 -4.79
N PRO A 329 -5.36 -18.93 -5.80
CA PRO A 329 -4.51 -19.51 -6.82
C PRO A 329 -3.30 -20.25 -6.21
N PRO A 330 -2.97 -21.46 -6.66
CA PRO A 330 -1.89 -22.27 -6.07
C PRO A 330 -0.52 -21.57 -6.04
N GLU A 331 -0.20 -20.77 -7.05
CA GLU A 331 1.03 -20.00 -7.11
C GLU A 331 1.10 -18.89 -6.05
N VAL A 332 -0.02 -18.23 -5.74
CA VAL A 332 -0.14 -17.24 -4.68
C VAL A 332 0.09 -17.89 -3.32
N VAL A 333 -0.55 -19.03 -3.11
CA VAL A 333 -0.41 -19.83 -1.89
C VAL A 333 1.03 -20.29 -1.70
N ALA A 334 1.62 -20.88 -2.73
CA ALA A 334 2.97 -21.40 -2.66
C ALA A 334 4.02 -20.32 -2.37
N TYR A 335 3.86 -19.13 -2.97
CA TYR A 335 4.76 -18.00 -2.76
C TYR A 335 4.71 -17.49 -1.32
N LEU A 336 3.52 -17.24 -0.78
CA LEU A 336 3.39 -16.74 0.59
C LEU A 336 3.77 -17.79 1.64
N ASP A 337 3.40 -19.05 1.42
CA ASP A 337 3.72 -20.13 2.37
C ASP A 337 5.23 -20.43 2.43
N GLU A 338 5.99 -20.09 1.40
CA GLU A 338 7.46 -20.11 1.41
C GLU A 338 8.01 -19.12 2.45
N GLY A 339 7.57 -17.86 2.39
CA GLY A 339 7.96 -16.83 3.36
C GLY A 339 7.55 -17.18 4.80
N ILE A 340 6.31 -17.70 4.98
CA ILE A 340 5.83 -18.12 6.30
C ILE A 340 6.66 -19.27 6.86
N ARG A 341 7.01 -20.27 6.05
CA ARG A 341 7.87 -21.38 6.49
C ARG A 341 9.24 -20.91 6.91
N PHE A 342 9.83 -19.98 6.14
CA PHE A 342 11.09 -19.35 6.50
C PHE A 342 10.98 -18.63 7.85
N ALA A 343 9.95 -17.79 8.03
CA ALA A 343 9.73 -17.06 9.27
C ALA A 343 9.59 -18.00 10.49
N LEU A 344 8.81 -19.07 10.34
CA LEU A 344 8.60 -20.04 11.43
C LEU A 344 9.86 -20.85 11.78
N ALA A 345 10.74 -21.07 10.79
CA ALA A 345 12.03 -21.75 11.02
C ALA A 345 13.13 -20.82 11.52
N SER A 346 12.96 -19.50 11.38
CA SER A 346 13.93 -18.50 11.80
C SER A 346 13.97 -18.38 13.33
N PRO A 347 15.17 -18.21 13.94
CA PRO A 347 15.31 -18.11 15.38
C PRO A 347 14.68 -16.84 15.96
N GLU A 348 14.33 -16.89 17.23
CA GLU A 348 14.01 -15.68 18.00
C GLU A 348 15.26 -14.81 18.16
N PRO A 349 15.14 -13.47 18.22
CA PRO A 349 16.27 -12.60 18.49
C PRO A 349 16.86 -12.90 19.88
N PRO A 350 18.21 -12.94 20.00
CA PRO A 350 18.86 -13.07 21.30
C PRO A 350 18.47 -11.92 22.23
N ALA A 351 18.18 -12.22 23.49
CA ALA A 351 17.74 -11.21 24.47
C ALA A 351 18.81 -10.14 24.72
N GLU A 352 20.08 -10.52 24.69
CA GLU A 352 21.24 -9.63 24.84
C GLU A 352 21.35 -8.58 23.73
N GLU A 353 20.79 -8.84 22.57
CA GLU A 353 20.76 -7.86 21.47
C GLU A 353 19.74 -6.72 21.71
N GLY A 354 18.85 -6.84 22.69
CA GLY A 354 17.77 -5.87 22.92
C GLY A 354 18.23 -4.43 23.17
N GLY A 355 19.42 -4.24 23.72
CA GLY A 355 20.04 -2.93 23.97
C GLY A 355 21.02 -2.45 22.88
N MET A 356 21.34 -3.30 21.90
CA MET A 356 22.32 -2.96 20.85
C MET A 356 21.74 -2.00 19.82
N TRP A 357 22.58 -1.18 19.22
CA TRP A 357 22.27 -0.25 18.12
C TRP A 357 21.21 0.83 18.44
N VAL A 358 20.94 1.07 19.74
CA VAL A 358 20.11 2.20 20.18
C VAL A 358 20.82 3.52 19.93
N PHE A 359 22.13 3.52 20.11
CA PHE A 359 23.04 4.64 19.81
C PHE A 359 24.17 4.13 18.93
N LYS A 360 24.85 5.05 18.22
CA LYS A 360 26.08 4.71 17.52
C LYS A 360 27.10 4.21 18.55
N GLU A 361 27.52 2.95 18.41
CA GLU A 361 28.60 2.42 19.22
C GLU A 361 29.89 3.19 18.89
N SER A 362 30.61 3.63 19.91
CA SER A 362 31.95 4.18 19.72
C SER A 362 32.87 3.07 19.21
N GLU A 363 33.55 3.31 18.12
CA GLU A 363 34.64 2.47 17.61
C GLU A 363 35.73 2.29 18.66
#